data_0b53943bb3476ec699aa2e7c944d7065
#
_entry.id   0b53943bb3476ec699aa2e7c944d7065
#
_cell.length_a   1.000
_cell.length_b   1.000
_cell.length_c   1.000
_cell.angle_alpha   90.00
_cell.angle_beta   90.00
_cell.angle_gamma   90.00
#
_symmetry.space_group_name_H-M   'P 1'
#
loop_
_entity.id
_entity.type
_entity.pdbx_description
1 polymer ?
#
loop_
_entity_poly.entity_id
_entity_poly.type
_entity_poly.pdbx_seq_one_letter_code
_entity_poly.pdbx_strand_id
1 'polypeptide(L)'
;KVYPDDILYIDNYKRGSEIHVQENYKDYSFEDRIMTKKKLAELYTDLKGYGFEYAHNSYIVNLNHVVKLKTEGVIKLSNGEELNVSRSRMPEIRRALAAVMSEKYK
;
A
#
# COMPACT_ATOMS: atom_id res chain seq x y z
N LYS A 1 13.03 -12.50 -0.77
CA LYS A 1 12.15 -12.08 -1.86
C LYS A 1 10.78 -11.70 -1.30
N VAL A 2 10.30 -10.52 -1.65
CA VAL A 2 9.02 -10.01 -1.16
C VAL A 2 7.98 -10.11 -2.27
N TYR A 3 6.83 -10.72 -1.96
CA TYR A 3 5.73 -10.85 -2.91
C TYR A 3 4.72 -9.72 -2.72
N PRO A 4 4.06 -9.27 -3.79
CA PRO A 4 3.08 -8.18 -3.68
C PRO A 4 2.02 -8.41 -2.60
N ASP A 5 1.54 -9.65 -2.46
CA ASP A 5 0.48 -9.96 -1.48
C ASP A 5 0.92 -9.76 -0.04
N ASP A 6 2.22 -9.75 0.23
CA ASP A 6 2.74 -9.58 1.58
C ASP A 6 2.98 -8.11 1.93
N ILE A 7 2.87 -7.21 0.96
CA ILE A 7 3.14 -5.79 1.14
C ILE A 7 1.87 -5.06 1.54
N LEU A 8 1.93 -4.29 2.63
CA LEU A 8 0.84 -3.43 3.08
C LEU A 8 0.87 -2.09 2.35
N TYR A 9 2.02 -1.43 2.39
CA TYR A 9 2.24 -0.16 1.70
C TYR A 9 3.74 0.09 1.58
N ILE A 10 4.08 1.07 0.74
CA ILE A 10 5.47 1.46 0.48
C ILE A 10 5.54 2.98 0.54
N ASP A 11 6.50 3.52 1.31
CA ASP A 11 6.66 4.96 1.39
C ASP A 11 8.08 5.39 1.00
N ASN A 12 8.23 6.65 0.69
CA ASN A 12 9.52 7.26 0.41
C ASN A 12 10.41 7.19 1.66
N TYR A 13 11.66 6.82 1.47
CA TYR A 13 12.62 6.87 2.56
C TYR A 13 13.99 7.22 2.00
N LYS A 14 14.52 8.36 2.41
CA LYS A 14 15.81 8.85 1.92
C LYS A 14 15.80 8.91 0.39
N ARG A 15 16.72 8.19 -0.27
CA ARG A 15 16.84 8.19 -1.74
C ARG A 15 16.14 7.01 -2.39
N GLY A 16 15.36 6.27 -1.64
CA GLY A 16 14.64 5.10 -2.13
C GLY A 16 13.29 4.97 -1.46
N SER A 17 12.93 3.75 -1.12
CA SER A 17 11.62 3.44 -0.55
C SER A 17 11.75 2.42 0.57
N GLU A 18 10.81 2.46 1.49
CA GLU A 18 10.68 1.47 2.55
C GLU A 18 9.42 0.65 2.30
N ILE A 19 9.56 -0.68 2.35
CA ILE A 19 8.47 -1.61 2.09
C ILE A 19 7.97 -2.14 3.43
N HIS A 20 6.67 -1.95 3.71
CA HIS A 20 6.03 -2.39 4.94
C HIS A 20 5.23 -3.65 4.65
N VAL A 21 5.58 -4.75 5.32
CA VAL A 21 4.96 -6.06 5.10
C VAL A 21 4.12 -6.45 6.30
N GLN A 22 3.23 -7.44 6.09
CA GLN A 22 2.39 -7.95 7.16
C GLN A 22 3.21 -8.72 8.21
N GLU A 23 2.73 -8.72 9.45
CA GLU A 23 3.49 -9.23 10.59
C GLU A 23 3.88 -10.69 10.50
N ASN A 24 3.08 -11.49 9.83
CA ASN A 24 3.34 -12.93 9.72
C ASN A 24 4.27 -13.29 8.57
N TYR A 25 4.98 -12.31 8.01
CA TYR A 25 5.96 -12.58 6.96
C TYR A 25 7.19 -13.24 7.60
N LYS A 26 7.33 -14.53 7.40
CA LYS A 26 8.25 -15.39 8.15
C LYS A 26 9.73 -15.14 7.91
N ASP A 27 10.07 -14.56 6.77
CA ASP A 27 11.46 -14.40 6.37
C ASP A 27 12.12 -13.12 6.91
N TYR A 28 11.37 -12.36 7.72
CA TYR A 28 11.88 -11.10 8.26
C TYR A 28 11.70 -11.03 9.76
N SER A 29 12.71 -10.55 10.45
CA SER A 29 12.56 -10.19 11.85
C SER A 29 11.93 -8.80 11.92
N PHE A 30 11.25 -8.52 13.03
CA PHE A 30 10.62 -7.22 13.26
C PHE A 30 11.61 -6.05 13.28
N GLU A 31 12.87 -6.35 13.54
CA GLU A 31 13.88 -5.33 13.65
C GLU A 31 14.43 -4.91 12.30
N ASP A 32 14.24 -5.73 11.28
CA ASP A 32 14.81 -5.46 9.96
C ASP A 32 13.84 -4.67 9.10
N ARG A 33 14.26 -3.47 8.73
CA ARG A 33 13.51 -2.64 7.80
C ARG A 33 13.81 -3.10 6.39
N ILE A 34 12.78 -3.20 5.57
CA ILE A 34 12.95 -3.60 4.17
C ILE A 34 13.09 -2.34 3.33
N MET A 35 14.29 -2.12 2.82
CA MET A 35 14.63 -0.92 2.05
C MET A 35 14.99 -1.29 0.63
N THR A 36 14.70 -0.40 -0.31
CA THR A 36 15.12 -0.53 -1.69
C THR A 36 15.58 0.82 -2.22
N LYS A 37 16.51 0.80 -3.17
CA LYS A 37 16.97 2.01 -3.85
C LYS A 37 16.00 2.49 -4.91
N LYS A 38 15.03 1.65 -5.28
CA LYS A 38 14.02 2.02 -6.27
C LYS A 38 13.13 3.14 -5.75
N LYS A 39 12.85 4.08 -6.63
CA LYS A 39 11.93 5.17 -6.34
C LYS A 39 10.49 4.68 -6.33
N LEU A 40 9.64 5.41 -5.62
CA LEU A 40 8.23 5.06 -5.49
C LEU A 40 7.54 4.93 -6.85
N ALA A 41 7.86 5.83 -7.79
CA ALA A 41 7.27 5.80 -9.12
C ALA A 41 7.63 4.52 -9.89
N GLU A 42 8.86 4.04 -9.72
CA GLU A 42 9.30 2.79 -10.35
C GLU A 42 8.53 1.60 -9.78
N LEU A 43 8.40 1.57 -8.46
CA LEU A 43 7.67 0.51 -7.77
C LEU A 43 6.20 0.53 -8.14
N TYR A 44 5.61 1.71 -8.27
CA TYR A 44 4.22 1.84 -8.69
C TYR A 44 4.00 1.24 -10.08
N THR A 45 4.91 1.51 -11.02
CA THR A 45 4.83 0.94 -12.37
C THR A 45 4.80 -0.58 -12.32
N ASP A 46 5.61 -1.18 -11.44
CA ASP A 46 5.68 -2.63 -11.30
C ASP A 46 4.46 -3.22 -10.56
N LEU A 47 3.87 -2.45 -9.64
CA LEU A 47 2.88 -2.98 -8.69
C LEU A 47 1.44 -2.56 -8.96
N LYS A 48 1.20 -1.57 -9.82
CA LYS A 48 -0.17 -1.08 -10.06
C LYS A 48 -1.12 -2.17 -10.55
N GLY A 49 -0.60 -3.15 -11.28
CA GLY A 49 -1.40 -4.30 -11.74
C GLY A 49 -1.79 -5.27 -10.64
N TYR A 50 -1.23 -5.12 -9.45
CA TYR A 50 -1.53 -5.96 -8.28
C TYR A 50 -2.43 -5.27 -7.28
N GLY A 51 -3.06 -4.15 -7.64
CA GLY A 51 -3.98 -3.45 -6.76
C GLY A 51 -3.34 -2.38 -5.89
N PHE A 52 -2.16 -1.90 -6.26
CA PHE A 52 -1.51 -0.80 -5.56
C PHE A 52 -1.95 0.53 -6.15
N GLU A 53 -2.13 1.53 -5.28
CA GLU A 53 -2.50 2.88 -5.69
C GLU A 53 -1.88 3.92 -4.78
N TYR A 54 -1.61 5.12 -5.32
CA TYR A 54 -1.16 6.24 -4.50
C TYR A 54 -2.29 6.70 -3.57
N ALA A 55 -2.01 6.70 -2.27
CA ALA A 55 -2.89 7.31 -1.28
C ALA A 55 -2.41 8.71 -0.94
N HIS A 56 -1.14 8.98 -1.18
CA HIS A 56 -0.46 10.23 -0.90
C HIS A 56 0.74 10.30 -1.84
N ASN A 57 1.28 11.49 -2.09
CA ASN A 57 2.47 11.61 -2.94
C ASN A 57 3.67 10.84 -2.37
N SER A 58 3.68 10.61 -1.07
CA SER A 58 4.78 9.96 -0.36
C SER A 58 4.63 8.46 -0.21
N TYR A 59 3.48 7.87 -0.55
CA TYR A 59 3.31 6.42 -0.41
C TYR A 59 2.23 5.85 -1.32
N ILE A 60 2.43 4.57 -1.66
CA ILE A 60 1.44 3.74 -2.36
C ILE A 60 0.97 2.64 -1.41
N VAL A 61 -0.29 2.27 -1.52
CA VAL A 61 -0.92 1.30 -0.63
C VAL A 61 -1.45 0.11 -1.42
N ASN A 62 -1.33 -1.07 -0.84
CA ASN A 62 -1.92 -2.28 -1.40
C ASN A 62 -3.40 -2.31 -1.02
N LEU A 63 -4.27 -2.06 -1.99
CA LEU A 63 -5.71 -1.98 -1.73
C LEU A 63 -6.31 -3.32 -1.31
N ASN A 64 -5.62 -4.43 -1.57
CA ASN A 64 -6.06 -5.76 -1.11
C ASN A 64 -6.00 -5.89 0.42
N HIS A 65 -5.21 -5.06 1.08
CA HIS A 65 -5.09 -5.06 2.55
C HIS A 65 -5.90 -3.95 3.21
N VAL A 66 -6.69 -3.20 2.46
CA VAL A 66 -7.56 -2.17 3.01
C VAL A 66 -8.82 -2.82 3.55
N VAL A 67 -9.10 -2.63 4.84
CA VAL A 67 -10.31 -3.15 5.48
C VAL A 67 -11.39 -2.07 5.62
N LYS A 68 -11.00 -0.79 5.56
CA LYS A 68 -11.96 0.31 5.67
C LYS A 68 -11.38 1.59 5.06
N LEU A 69 -12.21 2.32 4.35
CA LEU A 69 -11.93 3.67 3.89
C LEU A 69 -12.92 4.61 4.58
N LYS A 70 -12.40 5.44 5.48
CA LYS A 70 -13.21 6.40 6.23
C LYS A 70 -13.46 7.64 5.40
N THR A 71 -14.64 8.24 5.57
CA THR A 71 -15.06 9.42 4.78
C THR A 71 -14.12 10.61 4.99
N GLU A 72 -13.48 10.71 6.15
CA GLU A 72 -12.53 11.78 6.43
C GLU A 72 -11.18 11.61 5.72
N GLY A 73 -11.03 10.55 4.92
CA GLY A 73 -9.79 10.33 4.16
C GLY A 73 -8.74 9.55 4.91
N VAL A 74 -9.15 8.48 5.59
CA VAL A 74 -8.25 7.58 6.30
C VAL A 74 -8.50 6.15 5.83
N ILE A 75 -7.43 5.45 5.49
CA ILE A 75 -7.46 4.03 5.17
C ILE A 75 -7.04 3.24 6.41
N LYS A 76 -7.82 2.21 6.75
CA LYS A 76 -7.43 1.25 7.77
C LYS A 76 -6.97 -0.03 7.09
N LEU A 77 -5.77 -0.49 7.44
CA LEU A 77 -5.17 -1.69 6.88
C LEU A 77 -5.48 -2.92 7.73
N SER A 78 -5.25 -4.10 7.16
CA SER A 78 -5.53 -5.38 7.81
C SER A 78 -4.77 -5.58 9.12
N ASN A 79 -3.63 -4.93 9.29
CA ASN A 79 -2.85 -4.99 10.54
C ASN A 79 -3.31 -3.98 11.59
N GLY A 80 -4.36 -3.19 11.29
CA GLY A 80 -4.87 -2.17 12.19
C GLY A 80 -4.25 -0.79 12.00
N GLU A 81 -3.19 -0.68 11.23
CA GLU A 81 -2.53 0.59 10.96
C GLU A 81 -3.42 1.50 10.12
N GLU A 82 -3.35 2.81 10.35
CA GLU A 82 -4.13 3.78 9.59
C GLU A 82 -3.22 4.72 8.83
N LEU A 83 -3.62 5.02 7.58
CA LEU A 83 -2.89 5.91 6.69
C LEU A 83 -3.82 7.01 6.19
N ASN A 84 -3.29 8.23 6.11
CA ASN A 84 -4.05 9.34 5.55
C ASN A 84 -4.04 9.29 4.03
N VAL A 85 -5.18 9.61 3.43
CA VAL A 85 -5.33 9.75 1.98
C VAL A 85 -5.41 11.24 1.68
N SER A 86 -4.56 11.74 0.79
CA SER A 86 -4.63 13.14 0.40
C SER A 86 -5.93 13.40 -0.33
N ARG A 87 -6.47 14.62 -0.15
CA ARG A 87 -7.76 15.00 -0.73
C ARG A 87 -7.79 14.77 -2.24
N SER A 88 -6.72 15.12 -2.93
CA SER A 88 -6.63 14.97 -4.38
C SER A 88 -6.61 13.52 -4.85
N ARG A 89 -6.22 12.59 -3.96
CA ARG A 89 -6.15 11.16 -4.28
C ARG A 89 -7.45 10.41 -3.97
N MET A 90 -8.35 11.00 -3.19
CA MET A 90 -9.58 10.32 -2.75
C MET A 90 -10.43 9.77 -3.89
N PRO A 91 -10.71 10.53 -4.97
CA PRO A 91 -11.54 9.98 -6.05
C PRO A 91 -10.91 8.72 -6.68
N GLU A 92 -9.60 8.72 -6.91
CA GLU A 92 -8.93 7.57 -7.51
C GLU A 92 -8.88 6.38 -6.56
N ILE A 93 -8.62 6.65 -5.27
CA ILE A 93 -8.63 5.59 -4.24
C ILE A 93 -10.01 4.93 -4.18
N ARG A 94 -11.10 5.71 -4.19
CA ARG A 94 -12.46 5.15 -4.16
C ARG A 94 -12.71 4.26 -5.36
N ARG A 95 -12.33 4.72 -6.55
CA ARG A 95 -12.53 3.96 -7.78
C ARG A 95 -11.72 2.68 -7.78
N ALA A 96 -10.43 2.79 -7.44
CA ALA A 96 -9.53 1.64 -7.43
C ALA A 96 -9.92 0.62 -6.37
N LEU A 97 -10.33 1.08 -5.19
CA LEU A 97 -10.78 0.20 -4.12
C LEU A 97 -12.06 -0.55 -4.52
N ALA A 98 -13.00 0.14 -5.16
CA ALA A 98 -14.22 -0.50 -5.66
C ALA A 98 -13.90 -1.60 -6.67
N ALA A 99 -12.93 -1.37 -7.55
CA ALA A 99 -12.50 -2.37 -8.52
C ALA A 99 -11.90 -3.59 -7.84
N VAL A 100 -11.04 -3.39 -6.82
CA VAL A 100 -10.44 -4.48 -6.06
C VAL A 100 -11.51 -5.28 -5.32
N MET A 101 -12.45 -4.60 -4.67
CA MET A 101 -13.54 -5.26 -3.95
C MET A 101 -14.44 -6.06 -4.89
N SER A 102 -14.70 -5.53 -6.08
CA SER A 102 -15.48 -6.23 -7.08
C SER A 102 -14.83 -7.54 -7.50
N GLU A 103 -13.51 -7.56 -7.67
CA GLU A 103 -12.78 -8.78 -8.01
C GLU A 103 -12.86 -9.82 -6.88
N LYS A 104 -12.78 -9.37 -5.62
CA LYS A 104 -12.83 -10.28 -4.47
C LYS A 104 -14.16 -11.00 -4.32
N TYR A 105 -15.24 -10.37 -4.72
CA TYR A 105 -16.60 -10.90 -4.51
C TYR A 105 -17.29 -11.32 -5.80
N LYS A 106 -16.50 -11.61 -6.81
CA LYS A 106 -16.97 -12.07 -8.10
C LYS A 106 -17.47 -13.52 -8.04
#